data_a1813e4616f8b5a5dfba84abf0e8c01b
#
_entry.id   a1813e4616f8b5a5dfba84abf0e8c01b
#
_cell.length_a   1.000
_cell.length_b   1.000
_cell.length_c   1.000
_cell.angle_alpha   90.00
_cell.angle_beta   90.00
_cell.angle_gamma   90.00
#
_symmetry.space_group_name_H-M   'P 1'
#
loop_
_entity.id
_entity.type
_entity.pdbx_description
1 polymer ?
#
loop_
_entity_poly.entity_id
_entity_poly.type
_entity_poly.pdbx_seq_one_letter_code
_entity_poly.pdbx_strand_id
1 'polypeptide(L)'
;VTYILFHRCKAVSVRTDVLYYYRSNPDSITHAKFSDRELDRIYASLEKIEFCKTEYPEYWNSAVCYLVYDCICALEKMESYDKRYDGVIRSNIRKNILIYLKGKNSLKSRIFALLAAISPTMAVTAANIRKEKNKEV
;
A
#
# COMPACT_ATOMS: atom_id res chain seq x y z
N VAL A 1 1.59 8.49 11.95
CA VAL A 1 1.35 9.60 12.92
C VAL A 1 -0.13 9.82 13.15
N THR A 2 -0.99 9.86 12.11
CA THR A 2 -2.44 10.16 12.23
C THR A 2 -3.18 9.21 13.18
N TYR A 3 -2.91 7.90 13.15
CA TYR A 3 -3.56 6.93 14.04
C TYR A 3 -3.19 7.14 15.50
N ILE A 4 -1.96 7.60 15.80
CA ILE A 4 -1.52 7.94 17.17
C ILE A 4 -2.28 9.17 17.68
N LEU A 5 -2.54 10.16 16.81
CA LEU A 5 -3.34 11.32 17.14
C LEU A 5 -4.77 10.90 17.49
N PHE A 6 -5.41 10.08 16.68
CA PHE A 6 -6.74 9.56 16.96
C PHE A 6 -6.82 8.74 18.26
N HIS A 7 -5.81 7.91 18.53
CA HIS A 7 -5.73 7.16 19.78
C HIS A 7 -5.72 8.09 21.03
N ARG A 8 -5.09 9.26 20.92
CA ARG A 8 -5.01 10.24 22.03
C ARG A 8 -6.23 11.18 22.11
N CYS A 9 -7.09 11.19 21.11
CA CYS A 9 -8.27 12.06 21.12
C CYS A 9 -9.40 11.46 21.97
N LYS A 10 -10.05 12.31 22.78
CA LYS A 10 -11.26 11.93 23.52
C LYS A 10 -12.49 11.82 22.61
N ALA A 11 -12.50 12.56 21.50
CA ALA A 11 -13.58 12.56 20.52
C ALA A 11 -13.05 12.96 19.14
N VAL A 12 -13.69 12.46 18.09
CA VAL A 12 -13.44 12.83 16.68
C VAL A 12 -14.74 13.30 16.10
N SER A 13 -14.76 14.50 15.49
CA SER A 13 -15.91 15.03 14.77
C SER A 13 -15.67 14.89 13.26
N VAL A 14 -16.65 14.35 12.55
CA VAL A 14 -16.65 14.25 11.10
C VAL A 14 -17.72 15.20 10.56
N ARG A 15 -17.34 16.06 9.62
CA ARG A 15 -18.25 17.00 8.93
C ARG A 15 -18.31 16.66 7.46
N THR A 16 -19.46 16.89 6.86
CA THR A 16 -19.73 16.67 5.43
C THR A 16 -19.59 17.94 4.60
N ASP A 17 -19.35 19.08 5.27
CA ASP A 17 -19.14 20.36 4.57
C ASP A 17 -17.88 20.32 3.72
N VAL A 18 -17.95 20.86 2.52
CA VAL A 18 -16.78 21.00 1.65
C VAL A 18 -15.95 22.19 2.12
N LEU A 19 -14.93 21.91 2.93
CA LEU A 19 -14.04 22.93 3.51
C LEU A 19 -12.74 23.11 2.71
N TYR A 20 -12.44 22.21 1.78
CA TYR A 20 -11.19 22.20 1.02
C TYR A 20 -11.39 21.64 -0.39
N TYR A 21 -10.85 22.33 -1.38
CA TYR A 21 -10.80 21.88 -2.77
C TYR A 21 -9.39 21.35 -3.07
N TYR A 22 -9.28 20.06 -3.31
CA TYR A 22 -8.01 19.46 -3.73
C TYR A 22 -7.75 19.76 -5.20
N ARG A 23 -6.72 20.55 -5.47
CA ARG A 23 -6.27 20.79 -6.84
C ARG A 23 -5.40 19.62 -7.31
N SER A 24 -5.83 18.92 -8.34
CA SER A 24 -4.99 17.90 -8.99
C SER A 24 -3.79 18.60 -9.65
N ASN A 25 -2.60 18.19 -9.27
CA ASN A 25 -1.36 18.66 -9.87
C ASN A 25 -0.63 17.46 -10.50
N PRO A 26 -0.39 17.46 -11.84
CA PRO A 26 0.35 16.39 -12.51
C PRO A 26 1.75 16.17 -11.93
N ASP A 27 2.41 17.23 -11.43
CA ASP A 27 3.74 17.19 -10.83
C ASP A 27 3.72 16.81 -9.34
N SER A 28 2.57 16.38 -8.83
CA SER A 28 2.45 15.96 -7.43
C SER A 28 3.32 14.74 -7.15
N ILE A 29 3.90 14.71 -5.96
CA ILE A 29 4.65 13.55 -5.44
C ILE A 29 3.85 12.23 -5.51
N THR A 30 2.51 12.30 -5.53
CA THR A 30 1.64 11.12 -5.67
C THR A 30 1.76 10.46 -7.04
N HIS A 31 2.13 11.23 -8.08
CA HIS A 31 2.34 10.76 -9.46
C HIS A 31 3.81 10.50 -9.78
N ALA A 32 4.71 10.79 -8.83
CA ALA A 32 6.15 10.55 -9.03
C ALA A 32 6.45 9.06 -9.27
N LYS A 33 7.50 8.80 -10.05
CA LYS A 33 8.06 7.47 -10.22
C LYS A 33 8.53 6.91 -8.88
N PHE A 34 8.74 5.60 -8.82
CA PHE A 34 9.26 4.94 -7.62
C PHE A 34 10.58 5.60 -7.16
N SER A 35 10.68 5.82 -5.87
CA SER A 35 11.90 6.23 -5.18
C SER A 35 11.93 5.56 -3.80
N ASP A 36 13.07 5.59 -3.11
CA ASP A 36 13.20 4.99 -1.78
C ASP A 36 12.22 5.57 -0.74
N ARG A 37 11.67 6.77 -0.99
CA ARG A 37 10.60 7.36 -0.17
C ARG A 37 9.32 6.52 -0.14
N GLU A 38 9.07 5.68 -1.15
CA GLU A 38 7.93 4.76 -1.12
C GLU A 38 8.07 3.69 -0.02
N LEU A 39 9.32 3.41 0.41
CA LEU A 39 9.58 2.50 1.51
C LEU A 39 9.13 3.08 2.86
N ASP A 40 9.11 4.41 3.01
CA ASP A 40 8.65 5.07 4.24
C ASP A 40 7.19 4.69 4.55
N ARG A 41 6.35 4.51 3.52
CA ARG A 41 4.97 4.04 3.69
C ARG A 41 4.93 2.62 4.22
N ILE A 42 5.82 1.75 3.73
CA ILE A 42 5.91 0.35 4.17
C ILE A 42 6.38 0.30 5.62
N TYR A 43 7.40 1.09 5.99
CA TYR A 43 7.87 1.17 7.38
C TYR A 43 6.80 1.73 8.31
N ALA A 44 6.10 2.79 7.90
CA ALA A 44 4.97 3.33 8.67
C ALA A 44 3.83 2.31 8.85
N SER A 45 3.58 1.45 7.85
CA SER A 45 2.61 0.36 7.97
C SER A 45 3.07 -0.76 8.89
N LEU A 46 4.38 -1.05 8.96
CA LEU A 46 4.93 -1.99 9.94
C LEU A 46 4.78 -1.46 11.37
N GLU A 47 5.10 -0.20 11.62
CA GLU A 47 4.87 0.44 12.93
C GLU A 47 3.39 0.41 13.32
N LYS A 48 2.49 0.68 12.36
CA LYS A 48 1.05 0.62 12.57
C LYS A 48 0.58 -0.79 12.95
N ILE A 49 1.16 -1.84 12.38
CA ILE A 49 0.84 -3.23 12.71
C ILE A 49 1.18 -3.51 14.18
N GLU A 50 2.37 -3.11 14.65
CA GLU A 50 2.76 -3.31 16.04
C GLU A 50 1.87 -2.48 16.98
N PHE A 51 1.53 -1.26 16.62
CA PHE A 51 0.58 -0.45 17.38
C PHE A 51 -0.81 -1.12 17.46
N CYS A 52 -1.36 -1.58 16.35
CA CYS A 52 -2.65 -2.27 16.34
C CYS A 52 -2.62 -3.57 17.16
N LYS A 53 -1.51 -4.29 17.13
CA LYS A 53 -1.35 -5.54 17.88
C LYS A 53 -1.48 -5.33 19.39
N THR A 54 -1.00 -4.18 19.88
CA THR A 54 -1.00 -3.84 21.31
C THR A 54 -2.31 -3.15 21.71
N GLU A 55 -2.73 -2.12 20.97
CA GLU A 55 -3.81 -1.21 21.39
C GLU A 55 -5.18 -1.59 20.81
N TYR A 56 -5.21 -2.23 19.62
CA TYR A 56 -6.42 -2.53 18.85
C TYR A 56 -6.32 -3.86 18.10
N PRO A 57 -6.24 -5.01 18.81
CA PRO A 57 -6.02 -6.32 18.18
C PRO A 57 -7.06 -6.68 17.11
N GLU A 58 -8.30 -6.20 17.24
CA GLU A 58 -9.38 -6.41 16.28
C GLU A 58 -9.11 -5.79 14.90
N TYR A 59 -8.26 -4.73 14.82
CA TYR A 59 -7.86 -4.08 13.58
C TYR A 59 -6.53 -4.60 13.00
N TRP A 60 -5.87 -5.53 13.68
CA TRP A 60 -4.56 -6.05 13.26
C TRP A 60 -4.59 -6.61 11.82
N ASN A 61 -5.60 -7.44 11.49
CA ASN A 61 -5.74 -7.98 10.13
C ASN A 61 -5.89 -6.87 9.07
N SER A 62 -6.61 -5.81 9.39
CA SER A 62 -6.77 -4.65 8.51
C SER A 62 -5.44 -3.92 8.32
N ALA A 63 -4.66 -3.72 9.38
CA ALA A 63 -3.34 -3.10 9.31
C ALA A 63 -2.38 -3.95 8.43
N VAL A 64 -2.41 -5.27 8.56
CA VAL A 64 -1.65 -6.20 7.70
C VAL A 64 -2.06 -6.10 6.24
N CYS A 65 -3.37 -5.97 5.95
CA CYS A 65 -3.85 -5.76 4.58
C CYS A 65 -3.33 -4.44 3.99
N TYR A 66 -3.26 -3.37 4.79
CA TYR A 66 -2.67 -2.10 4.36
C TYR A 66 -1.18 -2.22 4.05
N LEU A 67 -0.41 -2.96 4.85
CA LEU A 67 1.01 -3.22 4.56
C LEU A 67 1.19 -3.89 3.19
N VAL A 68 0.43 -4.95 2.91
CA VAL A 68 0.51 -5.63 1.61
C VAL A 68 0.08 -4.70 0.47
N TYR A 69 -0.94 -3.88 0.68
CA TYR A 69 -1.38 -2.87 -0.28
C TYR A 69 -0.29 -1.82 -0.55
N ASP A 70 0.41 -1.32 0.47
CA ASP A 70 1.53 -0.38 0.30
C ASP A 70 2.69 -1.01 -0.47
N CYS A 71 3.00 -2.29 -0.23
CA CYS A 71 3.96 -3.05 -1.03
C CYS A 71 3.53 -3.16 -2.51
N ILE A 72 2.25 -3.41 -2.78
CA ILE A 72 1.69 -3.45 -4.14
C ILE A 72 1.82 -2.08 -4.81
N CYS A 73 1.46 -1.00 -4.12
CA CYS A 73 1.59 0.36 -4.65
C CYS A 73 3.05 0.72 -5.00
N ALA A 74 4.01 0.28 -4.18
CA ALA A 74 5.43 0.46 -4.47
C ALA A 74 5.83 -0.27 -5.76
N LEU A 75 5.42 -1.54 -5.93
CA LEU A 75 5.69 -2.31 -7.15
C LEU A 75 5.05 -1.68 -8.39
N GLU A 76 3.82 -1.17 -8.27
CA GLU A 76 3.13 -0.50 -9.37
C GLU A 76 3.82 0.78 -9.83
N LYS A 77 4.60 1.45 -8.99
CA LYS A 77 5.37 2.65 -9.36
C LYS A 77 6.71 2.33 -10.02
N MET A 78 7.24 1.11 -9.87
CA MET A 78 8.52 0.71 -10.46
C MET A 78 8.42 0.59 -11.98
N GLU A 79 9.49 0.97 -12.69
CA GLU A 79 9.70 0.67 -14.12
C GLU A 79 10.29 -0.73 -14.31
N SER A 80 11.22 -1.11 -13.44
CA SER A 80 11.80 -2.45 -13.36
C SER A 80 11.99 -2.85 -11.90
N TYR A 81 11.90 -4.15 -11.61
CA TYR A 81 12.06 -4.63 -10.25
C TYR A 81 13.54 -4.76 -9.87
N ASP A 82 13.89 -4.16 -8.73
CA ASP A 82 15.23 -4.28 -8.14
C ASP A 82 15.19 -5.25 -6.95
N LYS A 83 16.03 -6.29 -7.01
CA LYS A 83 16.14 -7.33 -5.96
C LYS A 83 16.56 -6.79 -4.59
N ARG A 84 17.17 -5.60 -4.52
CA ARG A 84 17.47 -4.94 -3.24
C ARG A 84 16.25 -4.80 -2.34
N TYR A 85 15.06 -4.72 -2.92
CA TYR A 85 13.80 -4.56 -2.20
C TYR A 85 13.12 -5.88 -1.81
N ASP A 86 13.70 -7.06 -2.15
CA ASP A 86 13.14 -8.38 -1.79
C ASP A 86 12.86 -8.52 -0.29
N GLY A 87 13.80 -8.05 0.55
CA GLY A 87 13.69 -8.12 2.01
C GLY A 87 12.53 -7.29 2.56
N VAL A 88 12.20 -6.17 1.92
CA VAL A 88 11.14 -5.25 2.39
C VAL A 88 9.82 -5.53 1.66
N ILE A 89 9.81 -5.60 0.34
CA ILE A 89 8.57 -5.68 -0.43
C ILE A 89 8.09 -7.13 -0.53
N ARG A 90 8.86 -7.99 -1.20
CA ARG A 90 8.45 -9.38 -1.46
C ARG A 90 8.27 -10.18 -0.18
N SER A 91 9.17 -10.03 0.78
CA SER A 91 9.10 -10.73 2.06
C SER A 91 7.81 -10.39 2.81
N ASN A 92 7.43 -9.10 2.89
CA ASN A 92 6.20 -8.69 3.56
C ASN A 92 4.95 -9.17 2.83
N ILE A 93 4.92 -9.16 1.50
CA ILE A 93 3.81 -9.75 0.73
C ILE A 93 3.68 -11.24 1.04
N ARG A 94 4.78 -12.00 0.94
CA ARG A 94 4.77 -13.47 1.16
C ARG A 94 4.34 -13.86 2.57
N LYS A 95 4.87 -13.18 3.59
CA LYS A 95 4.52 -13.45 4.99
C LYS A 95 3.03 -13.22 5.27
N ASN A 96 2.41 -12.28 4.59
CA ASN A 96 1.08 -11.80 4.91
C ASN A 96 0.03 -12.14 3.84
N ILE A 97 0.40 -12.90 2.80
CA ILE A 97 -0.46 -13.16 1.65
C ILE A 97 -1.80 -13.81 2.03
N LEU A 98 -1.78 -14.78 2.96
CA LEU A 98 -3.00 -15.47 3.37
C LEU A 98 -4.00 -14.56 4.07
N ILE A 99 -3.52 -13.62 4.90
CA ILE A 99 -4.36 -12.62 5.57
C ILE A 99 -4.95 -11.68 4.51
N TYR A 100 -4.12 -11.23 3.57
CA TYR A 100 -4.53 -10.34 2.49
C TYR A 100 -5.61 -10.97 1.59
N LEU A 101 -5.48 -12.25 1.25
CA LEU A 101 -6.45 -12.98 0.43
C LEU A 101 -7.81 -13.19 1.14
N LYS A 102 -7.80 -13.33 2.47
CA LYS A 102 -9.02 -13.42 3.30
C LYS A 102 -9.66 -12.05 3.55
N GLY A 103 -8.91 -10.96 3.42
CA GLY A 103 -9.40 -9.59 3.63
C GLY A 103 -10.43 -9.16 2.59
N LYS A 104 -11.08 -8.01 2.83
CA LYS A 104 -12.06 -7.41 1.89
C LYS A 104 -11.38 -6.67 0.73
N ASN A 105 -10.44 -7.33 0.04
CA ASN A 105 -9.69 -6.76 -1.07
C ASN A 105 -10.34 -7.13 -2.41
N SER A 106 -10.17 -6.30 -3.45
CA SER A 106 -10.68 -6.60 -4.79
C SER A 106 -10.00 -7.84 -5.38
N LEU A 107 -10.70 -8.57 -6.25
CA LEU A 107 -10.14 -9.75 -6.92
C LEU A 107 -8.87 -9.40 -7.71
N LYS A 108 -8.86 -8.26 -8.40
CA LYS A 108 -7.68 -7.77 -9.15
C LYS A 108 -6.47 -7.60 -8.24
N SER A 109 -6.67 -6.99 -7.07
CA SER A 109 -5.60 -6.78 -6.10
C SER A 109 -5.07 -8.09 -5.49
N ARG A 110 -5.95 -9.06 -5.25
CA ARG A 110 -5.56 -10.40 -4.76
C ARG A 110 -4.72 -11.14 -5.79
N ILE A 111 -5.12 -11.14 -7.07
CA ILE A 111 -4.36 -11.75 -8.17
C ILE A 111 -2.98 -11.09 -8.29
N PHE A 112 -2.93 -9.75 -8.24
CA PHE A 112 -1.67 -9.03 -8.31
C PHE A 112 -0.76 -9.33 -7.12
N ALA A 113 -1.30 -9.43 -5.89
CA ALA A 113 -0.55 -9.82 -4.70
C ALA A 113 0.03 -11.24 -4.82
N LEU A 114 -0.73 -12.19 -5.35
CA LEU A 114 -0.24 -13.55 -5.61
C LEU A 114 0.90 -13.55 -6.63
N LEU A 115 0.73 -12.81 -7.73
CA LEU A 115 1.76 -12.68 -8.74
C LEU A 115 3.04 -12.06 -8.15
N ALA A 116 2.90 -11.00 -7.34
CA ALA A 116 4.01 -10.35 -6.66
C ALA A 116 4.71 -11.25 -5.63
N ALA A 117 3.96 -12.10 -4.92
CA ALA A 117 4.52 -13.06 -3.99
C ALA A 117 5.39 -14.13 -4.69
N ILE A 118 4.97 -14.56 -5.89
CA ILE A 118 5.69 -15.54 -6.71
C ILE A 118 6.88 -14.86 -7.40
N SER A 119 6.61 -13.83 -8.18
CA SER A 119 7.59 -13.11 -8.99
C SER A 119 7.28 -11.60 -9.04
N PRO A 120 7.95 -10.78 -8.22
CA PRO A 120 7.80 -9.33 -8.26
C PRO A 120 8.11 -8.73 -9.64
N THR A 121 9.09 -9.31 -10.35
CA THR A 121 9.43 -8.88 -11.72
C THR A 121 8.23 -9.00 -12.65
N MET A 122 7.54 -10.14 -12.66
CA MET A 122 6.35 -10.34 -13.48
C MET A 122 5.21 -9.39 -13.05
N ALA A 123 5.07 -9.12 -11.76
CA ALA A 123 4.09 -8.17 -11.26
C ALA A 123 4.36 -6.75 -11.78
N VAL A 124 5.60 -6.28 -11.71
CA VAL A 124 6.01 -4.96 -12.24
C VAL A 124 5.79 -4.90 -13.75
N THR A 125 6.17 -5.93 -14.50
CA THR A 125 5.92 -5.99 -15.95
C THR A 125 4.43 -5.91 -16.28
N ALA A 126 3.60 -6.68 -15.58
CA ALA A 126 2.14 -6.65 -15.78
C ALA A 126 1.54 -5.27 -15.43
N ALA A 127 2.05 -4.61 -14.39
CA ALA A 127 1.63 -3.25 -14.03
C ALA A 127 1.98 -2.24 -15.14
N ASN A 128 3.17 -2.34 -15.73
CA ASN A 128 3.61 -1.42 -16.78
C ASN A 128 2.82 -1.61 -18.08
N ILE A 129 2.58 -2.84 -18.52
CA ILE A 129 1.71 -3.15 -19.68
C ILE A 129 0.31 -2.54 -19.48
N ARG A 130 -0.26 -2.65 -18.27
CA ARG A 130 -1.57 -2.06 -17.96
C ARG A 130 -1.55 -0.52 -18.05
N LYS A 131 -0.47 0.13 -17.60
CA LYS A 131 -0.34 1.59 -17.69
C LYS A 131 -0.24 2.07 -19.16
N GLU A 132 0.49 1.36 -20.00
CA GLU A 132 0.62 1.68 -21.42
C GLU A 132 -0.75 1.63 -22.10
N LYS A 133 -1.51 0.56 -21.92
CA LYS A 133 -2.86 0.43 -22.49
C LYS A 133 -3.82 1.53 -22.04
N ASN A 134 -3.68 2.04 -20.80
CA ASN A 134 -4.53 3.12 -20.31
C ASN A 134 -4.12 4.51 -20.83
N LYS A 135 -2.98 4.67 -21.50
CA LYS A 135 -2.55 5.93 -22.13
C LYS A 135 -3.01 6.03 -23.59
N GLU A 136 -3.38 4.90 -24.20
CA GLU A 136 -3.84 4.82 -25.60
C GLU A 136 -5.36 5.04 -25.75
N VAL A 137 -6.09 5.18 -24.63
CA VAL A 137 -7.52 5.44 -24.56
C VAL A 137 -7.77 6.89 -24.09
#